data_a64002ec322870f954225b3def89e5b6
#
_entry.id   a64002ec322870f954225b3def89e5b6
#
_cell.length_a   1.000
_cell.length_b   1.000
_cell.length_c   1.000
_cell.angle_alpha   90.00
_cell.angle_beta   90.00
_cell.angle_gamma   90.00
#
_symmetry.space_group_name_H-M   'P 1'
#
loop_
_entity.id
_entity.type
_entity.pdbx_description
1 polymer ?
#
loop_
_entity_poly.entity_id
_entity_poly.type
_entity_poly.pdbx_seq_one_letter_code
_entity_poly.pdbx_strand_id
1 'polypeptide(L)'
;NIPEAMALLDYEVDSERTQQNAAMLLTRRFGCASLVKGGHLVNEANDVLAEPAPLDNEGNHMGDPLTTWFRHKRIETGNTHGTGCTLSSAIACALAQGMDLADAVNAGKAYLTGALAAGFDMGKGSGPVNHMWQY
;
A
#
# COMPACT_ATOMS: atom_id res chain seq x y z
N ASN A 1 0.83 3.10 -6.48
CA ASN A 1 1.29 4.37 -5.91
C ASN A 1 0.43 5.54 -6.42
N ILE A 2 0.60 6.75 -5.85
CA ILE A 2 -0.19 7.95 -6.22
C ILE A 2 -0.12 8.24 -7.72
N PRO A 3 1.06 8.33 -8.38
CA PRO A 3 1.12 8.57 -9.82
C PRO A 3 0.37 7.52 -10.66
N GLU A 4 0.44 6.26 -10.28
CA GLU A 4 -0.31 5.19 -10.96
C GLU A 4 -1.83 5.35 -10.76
N ALA A 5 -2.27 5.68 -9.55
CA ALA A 5 -3.69 5.93 -9.27
C ALA A 5 -4.23 7.12 -10.07
N MET A 6 -3.44 8.20 -10.16
CA MET A 6 -3.78 9.38 -10.99
C MET A 6 -3.92 8.99 -12.47
N ALA A 7 -2.99 8.21 -12.99
CA ALA A 7 -3.02 7.77 -14.39
C ALA A 7 -4.21 6.83 -14.70
N LEU A 8 -4.57 5.95 -13.76
CA LEU A 8 -5.69 5.02 -13.93
C LEU A 8 -7.05 5.72 -13.86
N LEU A 9 -7.16 6.81 -13.10
CA LEU A 9 -8.43 7.47 -12.82
C LEU A 9 -8.61 8.78 -13.60
N ASP A 10 -7.56 9.32 -14.21
CA ASP A 10 -7.51 10.70 -14.71
C ASP A 10 -7.98 11.68 -13.61
N TYR A 11 -7.42 11.53 -12.40
CA TYR A 11 -7.83 12.20 -11.17
C TYR A 11 -6.62 12.69 -10.39
N GLU A 12 -6.60 13.97 -10.01
CA GLU A 12 -5.50 14.55 -9.26
C GLU A 12 -5.53 14.15 -7.78
N VAL A 13 -4.35 13.74 -7.25
CA VAL A 13 -4.17 13.33 -5.85
C VAL A 13 -3.07 14.19 -5.23
N ASP A 14 -3.49 15.17 -4.42
CA ASP A 14 -2.63 16.17 -3.79
C ASP A 14 -2.73 16.21 -2.25
N SER A 15 -3.62 15.42 -1.67
CA SER A 15 -3.93 15.40 -0.24
C SER A 15 -4.36 14.02 0.22
N GLU A 16 -4.39 13.77 1.54
CA GLU A 16 -4.94 12.53 2.11
C GLU A 16 -6.41 12.32 1.66
N ARG A 17 -7.18 13.38 1.61
CA ARG A 17 -8.58 13.31 1.17
C ARG A 17 -8.70 12.81 -0.27
N THR A 18 -7.92 13.37 -1.18
CA THR A 18 -7.93 12.96 -2.59
C THR A 18 -7.30 11.58 -2.78
N GLN A 19 -6.31 11.19 -1.95
CA GLN A 19 -5.76 9.85 -1.92
C GLN A 19 -6.80 8.81 -1.49
N GLN A 20 -7.59 9.11 -0.45
CA GLN A 20 -8.69 8.25 -0.01
C GLN A 20 -9.77 8.11 -1.08
N ASN A 21 -10.16 9.23 -1.70
CA ASN A 21 -11.11 9.21 -2.80
C ASN A 21 -10.62 8.36 -3.98
N ALA A 22 -9.33 8.48 -4.33
CA ALA A 22 -8.73 7.67 -5.38
C ALA A 22 -8.81 6.17 -5.07
N ALA A 23 -8.51 5.76 -3.83
CA ALA A 23 -8.63 4.37 -3.42
C ALA A 23 -10.07 3.85 -3.55
N MET A 24 -11.05 4.63 -3.09
CA MET A 24 -12.48 4.29 -3.22
C MET A 24 -12.94 4.19 -4.68
N LEU A 25 -12.50 5.12 -5.53
CA LEU A 25 -12.81 5.11 -6.96
C LEU A 25 -12.22 3.89 -7.67
N LEU A 26 -10.97 3.54 -7.37
CA LEU A 26 -10.33 2.32 -7.88
C LEU A 26 -11.10 1.07 -7.46
N THR A 27 -11.47 0.99 -6.17
CA THR A 27 -12.25 -0.13 -5.63
C THR A 27 -13.59 -0.29 -6.34
N ARG A 28 -14.31 0.80 -6.56
CA ARG A 28 -15.57 0.79 -7.32
C ARG A 28 -15.38 0.40 -8.78
N ARG A 29 -14.35 0.97 -9.43
CA ARG A 29 -14.10 0.77 -10.86
C ARG A 29 -13.73 -0.68 -11.19
N PHE A 30 -12.93 -1.32 -10.31
CA PHE A 30 -12.40 -2.65 -10.56
C PHE A 30 -13.09 -3.77 -9.76
N GLY A 31 -14.00 -3.43 -8.84
CA GLY A 31 -14.75 -4.40 -8.04
C GLY A 31 -13.88 -5.20 -7.05
N CYS A 32 -12.71 -4.68 -6.68
CA CYS A 32 -11.78 -5.33 -5.76
C CYS A 32 -11.17 -4.32 -4.78
N ALA A 33 -10.58 -4.81 -3.70
CA ALA A 33 -9.84 -3.96 -2.77
C ALA A 33 -8.65 -3.28 -3.46
N SER A 34 -8.40 -2.02 -3.10
CA SER A 34 -7.34 -1.20 -3.69
C SER A 34 -6.50 -0.55 -2.60
N LEU A 35 -5.18 -0.76 -2.64
CA LEU A 35 -4.21 -0.10 -1.76
C LEU A 35 -3.50 1.02 -2.52
N VAL A 36 -3.81 2.28 -2.19
CA VAL A 36 -3.09 3.45 -2.73
C VAL A 36 -1.97 3.83 -1.78
N LYS A 37 -0.74 3.59 -2.25
CA LYS A 37 0.47 3.86 -1.45
C LYS A 37 0.84 5.34 -1.53
N GLY A 38 1.09 5.93 -0.35
CA GLY A 38 1.64 7.27 -0.20
C GLY A 38 3.14 7.32 -0.52
N GLY A 39 3.86 8.22 0.13
CA GLY A 39 5.31 8.36 -0.04
C GLY A 39 5.74 9.35 -1.11
N HIS A 40 4.81 9.95 -1.84
CA HIS A 40 5.03 11.09 -2.74
C HIS A 40 4.59 12.42 -2.10
N LEU A 41 3.81 12.38 -1.03
CA LEU A 41 3.48 13.53 -0.20
C LEU A 41 4.61 13.75 0.83
N VAL A 42 4.99 15.00 1.03
CA VAL A 42 6.33 15.47 1.46
C VAL A 42 6.89 14.93 2.79
N ASN A 43 6.15 14.30 3.68
CA ASN A 43 6.73 13.85 4.98
C ASN A 43 6.20 12.53 5.55
N GLU A 44 5.26 11.85 4.91
CA GLU A 44 4.65 10.65 5.48
C GLU A 44 4.45 9.56 4.42
N ALA A 45 4.68 8.30 4.82
CA ALA A 45 4.44 7.12 3.99
C ALA A 45 3.07 6.52 4.33
N ASN A 46 2.01 7.36 4.35
CA ASN A 46 0.67 6.92 4.68
C ASN A 46 0.01 6.25 3.48
N ASP A 47 -0.41 5.02 3.65
CA ASP A 47 -1.13 4.25 2.64
C ASP A 47 -2.60 4.10 3.05
N VAL A 48 -3.49 4.07 2.07
CA VAL A 48 -4.92 3.84 2.30
C VAL A 48 -5.40 2.63 1.52
N LEU A 49 -6.00 1.70 2.23
CA LEU A 49 -6.73 0.56 1.68
C LEU A 49 -8.20 0.94 1.57
N ALA A 50 -8.82 0.69 0.43
CA ALA A 50 -10.25 0.70 0.26
C ALA A 50 -10.73 -0.71 -0.09
N GLU A 51 -11.76 -1.19 0.61
CA GLU A 51 -12.37 -2.50 0.41
C GLU A 51 -13.82 -2.32 -0.05
N PRO A 52 -14.32 -3.17 -0.95
CA PRO A 52 -15.72 -3.12 -1.34
C PRO A 52 -16.64 -3.18 -0.13
N ALA A 53 -17.69 -2.37 -0.12
CA ALA A 53 -18.71 -2.48 0.91
C ALA A 53 -19.34 -3.89 0.92
N PRO A 54 -19.84 -4.37 2.06
CA PRO A 54 -20.57 -5.64 2.13
C PRO A 54 -21.70 -5.69 1.11
N LEU A 55 -22.02 -6.89 0.66
CA LEU A 55 -23.14 -7.12 -0.25
C LEU A 55 -24.44 -7.34 0.53
N ASP A 56 -25.55 -6.86 0.00
CA ASP A 56 -26.89 -7.25 0.43
C ASP A 56 -27.26 -8.67 -0.06
N ASN A 57 -28.44 -9.13 0.30
CA ASN A 57 -28.96 -10.45 -0.11
C ASN A 57 -29.17 -10.56 -1.65
N GLU A 58 -29.19 -9.46 -2.36
CA GLU A 58 -29.38 -9.38 -3.82
C GLU A 58 -28.04 -9.25 -4.55
N GLY A 59 -26.91 -9.14 -3.82
CA GLY A 59 -25.56 -9.00 -4.37
C GLY A 59 -25.15 -7.57 -4.69
N ASN A 60 -25.86 -6.55 -4.19
CA ASN A 60 -25.50 -5.15 -4.38
C ASN A 60 -24.62 -4.67 -3.22
N HIS A 61 -23.67 -3.79 -3.49
CA HIS A 61 -22.85 -3.18 -2.43
C HIS A 61 -23.68 -2.23 -1.55
N MET A 62 -23.61 -2.43 -0.23
CA MET A 62 -24.29 -1.61 0.78
C MET A 62 -23.46 -0.36 1.12
N GLY A 63 -23.48 0.64 0.25
CA GLY A 63 -22.86 1.94 0.50
C GLY A 63 -21.47 2.09 -0.13
N ASP A 64 -20.66 2.93 0.49
CA ASP A 64 -19.34 3.28 0.03
C ASP A 64 -18.29 2.23 0.44
N PRO A 65 -17.19 2.10 -0.33
CA PRO A 65 -16.05 1.29 0.08
C PRO A 65 -15.55 1.68 1.49
N LEU A 66 -15.20 0.69 2.30
CA LEU A 66 -14.63 0.90 3.62
C LEU A 66 -13.14 1.26 3.47
N THR A 67 -12.67 2.23 4.23
CA THR A 67 -11.26 2.67 4.13
C THR A 67 -10.51 2.47 5.43
N THR A 68 -9.28 1.98 5.31
CA THR A 68 -8.33 1.79 6.43
C THR A 68 -7.02 2.48 6.10
N TRP A 69 -6.53 3.33 7.01
CA TRP A 69 -5.26 4.02 6.87
C TRP A 69 -4.14 3.30 7.61
N PHE A 70 -2.99 3.16 6.93
CA PHE A 70 -1.74 2.65 7.48
C PHE A 70 -0.74 3.80 7.57
N ARG A 71 -0.59 4.36 8.77
CA ARG A 71 0.25 5.54 9.02
C ARG A 71 1.62 5.10 9.50
N HIS A 72 2.65 5.46 8.73
CA HIS A 72 4.04 5.13 9.06
C HIS A 72 4.94 6.33 8.78
N LYS A 73 5.95 6.48 9.62
CA LYS A 73 7.02 7.46 9.34
C LYS A 73 7.79 7.02 8.11
N ARG A 74 8.16 7.97 7.27
CA ARG A 74 9.05 7.73 6.14
C ARG A 74 10.43 7.32 6.67
N ILE A 75 10.99 6.26 6.12
CA ILE A 75 12.38 5.87 6.36
C ILE A 75 13.23 6.56 5.31
N GLU A 76 14.14 7.41 5.78
CA GLU A 76 15.13 8.05 4.90
C GLU A 76 16.21 7.04 4.57
N THR A 77 16.19 6.53 3.36
CA THR A 77 17.18 5.57 2.86
C THR A 77 17.33 5.71 1.35
N GLY A 78 18.55 5.49 0.84
CA GLY A 78 18.81 5.36 -0.60
C GLY A 78 18.40 4.00 -1.17
N ASN A 79 18.10 3.02 -0.30
CA ASN A 79 17.83 1.63 -0.70
C ASN A 79 16.34 1.42 -1.00
N THR A 80 15.84 2.07 -2.03
CA THR A 80 14.40 2.06 -2.38
C THR A 80 14.04 1.13 -3.53
N HIS A 81 15.05 0.48 -4.14
CA HIS A 81 14.79 -0.45 -5.25
C HIS A 81 14.06 -1.69 -4.77
N GLY A 82 12.97 -2.04 -5.43
CA GLY A 82 12.18 -3.23 -5.13
C GLY A 82 11.18 -3.09 -3.97
N THR A 83 11.00 -1.91 -3.37
CA THR A 83 10.06 -1.70 -2.26
C THR A 83 8.62 -2.09 -2.58
N GLY A 84 8.13 -1.73 -3.78
CA GLY A 84 6.79 -2.09 -4.22
C GLY A 84 6.61 -3.60 -4.38
N CYS A 85 7.58 -4.26 -5.03
CA CYS A 85 7.57 -5.72 -5.21
C CYS A 85 7.64 -6.44 -3.86
N THR A 86 8.48 -5.96 -2.95
CA THR A 86 8.60 -6.52 -1.60
C THR A 86 7.28 -6.43 -0.83
N LEU A 87 6.64 -5.25 -0.85
CA LEU A 87 5.37 -5.05 -0.18
C LEU A 87 4.28 -5.97 -0.73
N SER A 88 4.12 -6.00 -2.06
CA SER A 88 3.08 -6.84 -2.69
C SER A 88 3.30 -8.32 -2.43
N SER A 89 4.55 -8.80 -2.48
CA SER A 89 4.88 -10.20 -2.18
C SER A 89 4.62 -10.55 -0.72
N ALA A 90 4.99 -9.67 0.22
CA ALA A 90 4.75 -9.87 1.65
C ALA A 90 3.24 -9.91 1.98
N ILE A 91 2.45 -9.01 1.38
CA ILE A 91 0.98 -9.04 1.51
C ILE A 91 0.41 -10.36 0.95
N ALA A 92 0.85 -10.78 -0.24
CA ALA A 92 0.39 -12.02 -0.84
C ALA A 92 0.72 -13.25 0.03
N CYS A 93 1.91 -13.31 0.63
CA CYS A 93 2.28 -14.36 1.57
C CYS A 93 1.40 -14.37 2.82
N ALA A 94 1.11 -13.20 3.40
CA ALA A 94 0.26 -13.08 4.57
C ALA A 94 -1.19 -13.52 4.27
N LEU A 95 -1.75 -13.12 3.12
CA LEU A 95 -3.06 -13.59 2.65
C LEU A 95 -3.10 -15.10 2.43
N ALA A 96 -2.03 -15.69 1.86
CA ALA A 96 -1.92 -17.13 1.66
C ALA A 96 -1.87 -17.91 2.99
N GLN A 97 -1.46 -17.26 4.08
CA GLN A 97 -1.48 -17.80 5.45
C GLN A 97 -2.85 -17.63 6.14
N GLY A 98 -3.82 -17.02 5.47
CA GLY A 98 -5.18 -16.84 5.98
C GLY A 98 -5.39 -15.57 6.80
N MET A 99 -4.48 -14.59 6.73
CA MET A 99 -4.70 -13.29 7.38
C MET A 99 -5.79 -12.51 6.66
N ASP A 100 -6.56 -11.72 7.39
CA ASP A 100 -7.46 -10.73 6.83
C ASP A 100 -6.68 -9.66 6.08
N LEU A 101 -7.31 -9.02 5.09
CA LEU A 101 -6.61 -8.12 4.17
C LEU A 101 -5.92 -6.95 4.86
N ALA A 102 -6.58 -6.30 5.83
CA ALA A 102 -5.98 -5.20 6.58
C ALA A 102 -4.77 -5.65 7.40
N ASP A 103 -4.84 -6.82 8.03
CA ASP A 103 -3.73 -7.42 8.79
C ASP A 103 -2.59 -7.84 7.86
N ALA A 104 -2.91 -8.39 6.69
CA ALA A 104 -1.91 -8.74 5.67
C ALA A 104 -1.15 -7.51 5.16
N VAL A 105 -1.85 -6.38 4.93
CA VAL A 105 -1.22 -5.11 4.57
C VAL A 105 -0.32 -4.61 5.69
N ASN A 106 -0.79 -4.65 6.94
CA ASN A 106 0.01 -4.23 8.10
C ASN A 106 1.27 -5.09 8.27
N ALA A 107 1.15 -6.41 8.16
CA ALA A 107 2.29 -7.34 8.20
C ALA A 107 3.29 -7.08 7.07
N GLY A 108 2.81 -6.86 5.84
CA GLY A 108 3.66 -6.52 4.70
C GLY A 108 4.41 -5.20 4.89
N LYS A 109 3.76 -4.19 5.45
CA LYS A 109 4.39 -2.91 5.79
C LYS A 109 5.42 -3.05 6.90
N ALA A 110 5.14 -3.82 7.94
CA ALA A 110 6.09 -4.08 9.01
C ALA A 110 7.34 -4.78 8.47
N TYR A 111 7.18 -5.78 7.61
CA TYR A 111 8.30 -6.47 6.95
C TYR A 111 9.14 -5.50 6.11
N LEU A 112 8.49 -4.70 5.25
CA LEU A 112 9.19 -3.72 4.40
C LEU A 112 9.93 -2.67 5.24
N THR A 113 9.31 -2.19 6.32
CA THR A 113 9.91 -1.22 7.24
C THR A 113 11.19 -1.77 7.86
N GLY A 114 11.18 -3.02 8.35
CA GLY A 114 12.37 -3.68 8.89
C GLY A 114 13.46 -3.84 7.85
N ALA A 115 13.10 -4.29 6.64
CA ALA A 115 14.04 -4.49 5.53
C ALA A 115 14.70 -3.18 5.05
N LEU A 116 13.96 -2.06 5.09
CA LEU A 116 14.49 -0.73 4.77
C LEU A 116 15.39 -0.18 5.89
N ALA A 117 14.97 -0.35 7.16
CA ALA A 117 15.71 0.13 8.32
C ALA A 117 17.05 -0.59 8.52
N ALA A 118 17.10 -1.88 8.19
CA ALA A 118 18.34 -2.68 8.29
C ALA A 118 19.43 -2.24 7.31
N GLY A 119 19.05 -1.53 6.25
CA GLY A 119 19.98 -1.04 5.23
C GLY A 119 20.72 -2.17 4.51
N PHE A 120 21.16 -1.94 3.30
CA PHE A 120 22.05 -2.85 2.58
C PHE A 120 22.82 -2.04 1.54
N ASP A 121 23.99 -1.57 1.94
CA ASP A 121 24.78 -0.66 1.11
C ASP A 121 25.50 -1.45 0.01
N MET A 122 24.90 -1.51 -1.18
CA MET A 122 25.47 -2.16 -2.36
C MET A 122 25.40 -1.23 -3.59
N GLY A 123 26.56 -1.01 -4.15
CA GLY A 123 26.66 -0.22 -5.40
C GLY A 123 26.59 1.29 -5.18
N LYS A 124 26.33 2.04 -6.27
CA LYS A 124 26.35 3.52 -6.28
C LYS A 124 25.00 4.14 -6.67
N GLY A 125 23.98 3.34 -6.87
CA GLY A 125 22.61 3.76 -7.23
C GLY A 125 21.63 3.56 -6.09
N SER A 126 20.32 3.48 -6.41
CA SER A 126 19.31 3.06 -5.46
C SER A 126 19.57 1.60 -5.06
N GLY A 127 20.01 1.39 -3.81
CA GLY A 127 20.33 0.08 -3.29
C GLY A 127 19.08 -0.81 -3.09
N PRO A 128 19.29 -2.13 -2.99
CA PRO A 128 18.19 -3.07 -2.74
C PRO A 128 17.71 -3.03 -1.29
N VAL A 129 16.52 -3.54 -1.07
CA VAL A 129 15.97 -3.81 0.27
C VAL A 129 16.69 -5.02 0.87
N ASN A 130 16.98 -4.99 2.17
CA ASN A 130 17.61 -6.11 2.85
C ASN A 130 16.56 -7.17 3.24
N HIS A 131 16.39 -8.18 2.38
CA HIS A 131 15.44 -9.28 2.64
C HIS A 131 15.86 -10.23 3.75
N MET A 132 17.13 -10.17 4.19
CA MET A 132 17.69 -11.02 5.24
C MET A 132 17.74 -10.33 6.61
N TRP A 133 17.00 -9.25 6.79
CA TRP A 133 17.06 -8.39 7.98
C TRP A 133 16.65 -9.09 9.30
N GLN A 134 15.97 -10.21 9.21
CA GLN A 134 15.55 -11.02 10.37
C GLN A 134 16.57 -12.10 10.78
N TYR A 135 17.67 -12.27 9.99
CA TYR A 135 18.67 -13.31 10.19
C TYR A 135 20.06 -12.71 10.49
#